data_5161ffbaba3475aaed8351a8eb30995b
#
_entry.id   5161ffbaba3475aaed8351a8eb30995b
#
_cell.length_a   1.000
_cell.length_b   1.000
_cell.length_c   1.000
_cell.angle_alpha   90.00
_cell.angle_beta   90.00
_cell.angle_gamma   90.00
#
_symmetry.space_group_name_H-M   'P 1'
#
loop_
_entity.id
_entity.type
_entity.pdbx_description
1 polymer ?
#
loop_
_entity_poly.entity_id
_entity_poly.type
_entity_poly.pdbx_seq_one_letter_code
_entity_poly.pdbx_strand_id
1 'polypeptide(L)' 'MEVSVDISLYPLADEFIPAINEFIERVQQYPSIAVVRNDFSTQLFGDYEQIMELLKIEIKLSWEQYGKSILVVKFLG' A
#
# COMPACT_ATOMS: atom_id res chain seq x y z
N MET A 1 -7.39 16.56 6.15
CA MET A 1 -7.74 15.74 7.33
C MET A 1 -6.78 14.56 7.42
N GLU A 2 -6.40 14.22 8.63
CA GLU A 2 -5.50 13.08 8.85
C GLU A 2 -6.29 11.79 8.93
N VAL A 3 -5.77 10.74 8.32
CA VAL A 3 -6.37 9.40 8.37
C VAL A 3 -5.30 8.35 8.67
N SER A 4 -5.73 7.21 9.18
CA SER A 4 -4.90 6.03 9.35
C SER A 4 -5.43 4.94 8.43
N VAL A 5 -4.51 4.23 7.77
CA VAL A 5 -4.88 3.18 6.82
C VAL A 5 -4.09 1.92 7.14
N ASP A 6 -4.76 0.77 7.11
CA ASP A 6 -4.12 -0.53 7.25
C ASP A 6 -4.30 -1.30 5.96
N ILE A 7 -3.20 -1.75 5.36
CA ILE A 7 -3.20 -2.42 4.05
C ILE A 7 -2.59 -3.81 4.19
N SER A 8 -3.30 -4.81 3.68
CA SER A 8 -2.76 -6.14 3.48
C SER A 8 -2.84 -6.48 2.00
N LEU A 9 -1.73 -6.90 1.43
CA LEU A 9 -1.61 -7.24 0.01
C LEU A 9 -1.40 -8.75 -0.13
N TYR A 10 -2.27 -9.39 -0.90
CA TYR A 10 -2.23 -10.84 -1.16
C TYR A 10 -2.05 -11.10 -2.66
N PRO A 11 -0.79 -11.16 -3.15
CA PRO A 11 -0.54 -11.46 -4.55
C PRO A 11 -0.96 -12.89 -4.88
N LEU A 12 -1.52 -13.08 -6.07
CA LEU A 12 -1.98 -14.40 -6.55
C LEU A 12 -0.99 -15.03 -7.52
N ALA A 13 0.25 -14.54 -7.55
CA ALA A 13 1.33 -15.04 -8.37
C ALA A 13 2.33 -15.83 -7.53
N ASP A 14 3.16 -16.67 -8.20
CA ASP A 14 4.16 -17.48 -7.54
C ASP A 14 5.22 -16.63 -6.82
N GLU A 15 5.55 -15.46 -7.38
CA GLU A 15 6.54 -14.54 -6.81
C GLU A 15 5.86 -13.41 -6.02
N PHE A 16 5.29 -13.75 -4.87
CA PHE A 16 4.52 -12.78 -4.10
C PHE A 16 5.37 -11.84 -3.23
N ILE A 17 6.55 -12.28 -2.75
CA ILE A 17 7.39 -11.45 -1.87
C ILE A 17 7.92 -10.20 -2.57
N PRO A 18 8.45 -10.27 -3.81
CA PRO A 18 8.86 -9.06 -4.53
C PRO A 18 7.72 -8.07 -4.75
N ALA A 19 6.52 -8.57 -5.05
CA ALA A 19 5.36 -7.69 -5.24
C ALA A 19 5.02 -6.90 -3.99
N ILE A 20 5.02 -7.56 -2.83
CA ILE A 20 4.76 -6.92 -1.53
C ILE A 20 5.84 -5.89 -1.21
N ASN A 21 7.11 -6.30 -1.31
CA ASN A 21 8.23 -5.43 -0.95
C ASN A 21 8.29 -4.19 -1.83
N GLU A 22 8.11 -4.33 -3.13
CA GLU A 22 8.17 -3.18 -4.04
C GLU A 22 7.00 -2.21 -3.82
N PHE A 23 5.81 -2.73 -3.55
CA PHE A 23 4.68 -1.87 -3.22
C PHE A 23 4.99 -1.01 -2.00
N ILE A 24 5.49 -1.63 -0.93
CA ILE A 24 5.84 -0.93 0.32
C ILE A 24 6.98 0.06 0.09
N GLU A 25 8.03 -0.32 -0.64
CA GLU A 25 9.14 0.56 -0.95
C GLU A 25 8.70 1.81 -1.71
N ARG A 26 7.78 1.66 -2.69
CA ARG A 26 7.26 2.81 -3.41
C ARG A 26 6.44 3.73 -2.51
N VAL A 27 5.61 3.15 -1.65
CA VAL A 27 4.80 3.95 -0.71
C VAL A 27 5.70 4.70 0.27
N GLN A 28 6.81 4.11 0.69
CA GLN A 28 7.78 4.75 1.58
C GLN A 28 8.48 5.96 0.96
N GLN A 29 8.42 6.13 -0.36
CA GLN A 29 9.01 7.28 -1.03
C GLN A 29 8.18 8.57 -0.88
N TYR A 30 6.97 8.49 -0.38
CA TYR A 30 6.11 9.66 -0.17
C TYR A 30 6.46 10.31 1.17
N PRO A 31 7.18 11.45 1.17
CA PRO A 31 7.78 12.00 2.40
C PRO A 31 6.76 12.49 3.42
N SER A 32 5.56 12.82 2.98
CA SER A 32 4.50 13.32 3.87
C SER A 32 3.68 12.20 4.50
N ILE A 33 3.95 10.93 4.16
CA ILE A 33 3.19 9.78 4.65
C ILE A 33 4.08 8.95 5.56
N ALA A 34 3.65 8.73 6.80
CA ALA A 34 4.34 7.83 7.71
C ALA A 34 3.92 6.39 7.40
N VAL A 35 4.89 5.49 7.33
CA VAL A 35 4.67 4.09 6.98
C VAL A 35 5.22 3.21 8.10
N VAL A 36 4.38 2.32 8.62
CA VAL A 36 4.79 1.33 9.62
C VAL A 36 4.49 -0.05 9.06
N ARG A 37 5.53 -0.85 8.92
CA ARG A 37 5.41 -2.21 8.39
C ARG A 37 5.55 -3.24 9.52
N ASN A 38 4.69 -4.27 9.50
CA ASN A 38 4.88 -5.46 10.34
C ASN A 38 4.61 -6.72 9.51
N ASP A 39 4.64 -7.89 10.16
CA ASP A 39 4.52 -9.18 9.46
C ASP A 39 3.14 -9.43 8.86
N PHE A 40 2.11 -8.71 9.30
CA PHE A 40 0.73 -8.94 8.87
C PHE A 40 0.22 -7.90 7.90
N SER A 41 0.67 -6.66 8.04
CA SER A 41 0.11 -5.55 7.27
C SER A 41 1.05 -4.35 7.30
N THR A 42 0.67 -3.32 6.56
CA THR A 42 1.38 -2.05 6.52
C THR A 42 0.39 -0.94 6.86
N GLN A 43 0.76 -0.07 7.80
CA GLN A 43 -0.06 1.09 8.16
C GLN A 43 0.50 2.35 7.53
N LEU A 44 -0.40 3.19 7.05
CA LEU A 44 -0.10 4.51 6.52
C LEU A 44 -0.79 5.57 7.36
N PHE A 45 -0.10 6.67 7.63
CA PHE A 45 -0.64 7.79 8.39
C PHE A 45 -0.34 9.09 7.64
N GLY A 46 -1.35 9.88 7.38
CA GLY A 46 -1.16 11.14 6.69
C GLY A 46 -2.47 11.75 6.22
N ASP A 47 -2.33 12.75 5.34
CA ASP A 47 -3.48 13.46 4.79
C ASP A 47 -4.32 12.55 3.88
N TYR A 48 -5.63 12.64 4.05
CA TYR A 48 -6.60 11.83 3.31
C TYR A 48 -6.41 11.93 1.79
N GLU A 49 -6.33 13.15 1.27
CA GLU A 49 -6.21 13.35 -0.19
C GLU A 49 -4.90 12.76 -0.73
N GLN A 50 -3.82 12.95 0.01
CA GLN A 50 -2.51 12.40 -0.40
C GLN A 50 -2.50 10.89 -0.35
N ILE A 51 -3.08 10.28 0.68
CA ILE A 51 -3.16 8.82 0.80
C ILE A 51 -4.02 8.24 -0.33
N MET A 52 -5.17 8.82 -0.60
CA MET A 52 -6.04 8.33 -1.68
C MET A 52 -5.34 8.42 -3.04
N GLU A 53 -4.61 9.50 -3.30
CA GLU A 53 -3.88 9.65 -4.55
C GLU A 53 -2.76 8.64 -4.70
N LEU A 54 -1.96 8.42 -3.64
CA LEU A 54 -0.88 7.44 -3.72
C LEU A 54 -1.42 6.02 -3.87
N LEU A 55 -2.51 5.67 -3.21
CA LEU A 55 -3.11 4.34 -3.36
C LEU A 55 -3.61 4.12 -4.79
N LYS A 56 -4.25 5.12 -5.37
CA LYS A 56 -4.71 5.06 -6.76
C LYS A 56 -3.57 4.73 -7.71
N ILE A 57 -2.42 5.37 -7.53
CA ILE A 57 -1.25 5.22 -8.40
C ILE A 57 -0.56 3.88 -8.13
N GLU A 58 -0.25 3.59 -6.87
CA GLU A 58 0.60 2.47 -6.50
C GLU A 58 -0.10 1.12 -6.60
N ILE A 59 -1.39 1.06 -6.34
CA ILE A 59 -2.18 -0.15 -6.52
C ILE A 59 -2.23 -0.53 -8.00
N LYS A 60 -2.52 0.43 -8.86
CA LYS A 60 -2.57 0.21 -10.30
C LYS A 60 -1.22 -0.27 -10.83
N LEU A 61 -0.14 0.37 -10.41
CA LEU A 61 1.21 0.00 -10.82
C LEU A 61 1.57 -1.42 -10.39
N SER A 62 1.20 -1.81 -9.17
CA SER A 62 1.42 -3.15 -8.66
C SER A 62 0.69 -4.21 -9.50
N TRP A 63 -0.57 -3.96 -9.85
CA TRP A 63 -1.34 -4.87 -10.69
C TRP A 63 -0.78 -4.96 -12.11
N GLU A 64 -0.31 -3.85 -12.67
CA GLU A 64 0.29 -3.84 -14.00
C GLU A 64 1.61 -4.61 -14.04
N GLN A 65 2.40 -4.53 -12.98
CA GLN A 65 3.72 -5.12 -12.92
C GLN A 65 3.71 -6.60 -12.50
N TYR A 66 2.87 -6.96 -11.54
CA TYR A 66 2.87 -8.30 -10.94
C TYR A 66 1.58 -9.09 -11.17
N GLY A 67 0.59 -8.50 -11.83
CA GLY A 67 -0.66 -9.16 -12.11
C GLY A 67 -1.64 -9.12 -10.94
N LYS A 68 -2.51 -10.11 -10.88
CA LYS A 68 -3.63 -10.12 -9.94
C LYS A 68 -3.19 -10.21 -8.49
N SER A 69 -3.78 -9.38 -7.65
CA SER A 69 -3.63 -9.45 -6.21
C SER A 69 -4.91 -8.95 -5.54
N ILE A 70 -5.08 -9.35 -4.28
CA ILE A 70 -6.18 -8.86 -3.44
C ILE A 70 -5.58 -7.89 -2.45
N LEU A 71 -6.18 -6.70 -2.34
CA LEU A 71 -5.84 -5.75 -1.30
C LEU A 71 -7.01 -5.65 -0.33
N VAL A 72 -6.72 -5.76 0.95
CA VAL A 72 -7.66 -5.48 2.01
C VAL A 72 -7.22 -4.18 2.67
N VAL A 73 -8.06 -3.17 2.60
CA VAL A 73 -7.71 -1.83 3.07
C VAL A 73 -8.76 -1.37 4.08
N LYS A 74 -8.29 -0.95 5.25
CA LYS A 74 -9.13 -0.39 6.30
C LYS A 74 -8.74 1.07 6.49
N PHE A 75 -9.74 1.93 6.58
CA PHE A 75 -9.54 3.36 6.79
C PHE A 75 -10.12 3.77 8.14
N LEU A 76 -9.35 4.50 8.91
CA LEU A 76 -9.80 5.16 10.12
C LEU A 76 -9.66 6.68 9.91
N GLY A 77 -10.81 7.33 9.86
CA GLY A 77 -10.87 8.79 9.70
C GLY A 77 -10.79 9.56 11.01
#